data_629ff01738f36094668b942e2e78c488
#
_entry.id   629ff01738f36094668b942e2e78c488
#
_cell.length_a   1.000
_cell.length_b   1.000
_cell.length_c   1.000
_cell.angle_alpha   90.00
_cell.angle_beta   90.00
_cell.angle_gamma   90.00
#
_symmetry.space_group_name_H-M   'P 1'
#
loop_
_entity.id
_entity.type
_entity.pdbx_description
1 polymer ?
#
loop_
_entity_poly.entity_id
_entity_poly.type
_entity_poly.pdbx_seq_one_letter_code
_entity_poly.pdbx_strand_id
1 'polypeptide(L)'
;MKIAVIILNWNGAKLLHQFLPSIIQYSENATVYVADNASTDDSIAVLKRDFPTVKIIQNKSNYGFAQGYNEALQFIDEPYYALINSDIEVTENWLNPII
;
A
#
# COMPACT_ATOMS: atom_id res chain seq x y z
N MET A 1 -8.62 6.05 -16.26
CA MET A 1 -9.05 6.23 -14.86
C MET A 1 -7.84 6.04 -13.96
N LYS A 2 -7.61 6.98 -13.05
CA LYS A 2 -6.46 6.91 -12.13
C LYS A 2 -6.91 6.33 -10.79
N ILE A 3 -6.28 5.23 -10.39
CA ILE A 3 -6.60 4.52 -9.17
C ILE A 3 -5.36 4.46 -8.29
N ALA A 4 -5.54 4.74 -6.99
CA ALA A 4 -4.52 4.48 -5.98
C ALA A 4 -4.85 3.15 -5.28
N VAL A 5 -3.88 2.28 -5.17
CA VAL A 5 -3.98 1.07 -4.35
C VAL A 5 -3.22 1.35 -3.06
N ILE A 6 -3.90 1.31 -1.93
CA ILE A 6 -3.34 1.72 -0.65
C ILE A 6 -3.30 0.53 0.29
N ILE A 7 -2.11 0.21 0.75
CA ILE A 7 -1.86 -0.89 1.68
C ILE A 7 -1.46 -0.29 3.01
N LEU A 8 -2.22 -0.59 4.07
CA LEU A 8 -1.86 -0.17 5.42
C LEU A 8 -0.88 -1.16 6.01
N ASN A 9 0.23 -0.68 6.54
CA ASN A 9 1.29 -1.52 7.11
C ASN A 9 1.66 -1.06 8.52
N TRP A 10 1.82 -2.02 9.42
CA TRP A 10 2.46 -1.83 10.71
C TRP A 10 3.26 -3.07 11.06
N ASN A 11 4.58 -2.92 11.12
CA ASN A 11 5.51 -4.01 11.44
C ASN A 11 5.30 -5.26 10.58
N GLY A 12 4.95 -5.06 9.31
CA GLY A 12 4.65 -6.14 8.38
C GLY A 12 5.69 -6.33 7.29
N ALA A 13 6.98 -6.09 7.56
CA ALA A 13 8.02 -6.20 6.55
C ALA A 13 8.00 -7.54 5.82
N LYS A 14 7.80 -8.64 6.56
CA LYS A 14 7.74 -9.98 5.98
C LYS A 14 6.54 -10.15 5.06
N LEU A 15 5.37 -9.67 5.47
CA LEU A 15 4.16 -9.74 4.65
C LEU A 15 4.28 -8.87 3.41
N LEU A 16 4.85 -7.67 3.53
CA LEU A 16 5.10 -6.81 2.38
C LEU A 16 5.99 -7.52 1.37
N HIS A 17 7.06 -8.14 1.83
CA HIS A 17 7.98 -8.86 0.96
C HIS A 17 7.30 -10.03 0.24
N GLN A 18 6.35 -10.66 0.91
CA GLN A 18 5.61 -11.81 0.36
C GLN A 18 4.56 -11.38 -0.67
N PHE A 19 3.80 -10.31 -0.41
CA PHE A 19 2.61 -9.99 -1.19
C PHE A 19 2.75 -8.81 -2.14
N LEU A 20 3.65 -7.85 -1.87
CA LEU A 20 3.82 -6.69 -2.74
C LEU A 20 4.19 -7.04 -4.18
N PRO A 21 5.03 -8.04 -4.46
CA PRO A 21 5.35 -8.36 -5.86
C PRO A 21 4.12 -8.62 -6.72
N SER A 22 3.14 -9.39 -6.22
CA SER A 22 1.92 -9.65 -6.98
C SER A 22 1.04 -8.42 -7.10
N ILE A 23 0.96 -7.60 -6.03
CA ILE A 23 0.18 -6.37 -6.06
C ILE A 23 0.73 -5.41 -7.12
N ILE A 24 2.03 -5.21 -7.15
CA ILE A 24 2.68 -4.34 -8.13
C ILE A 24 2.50 -4.90 -9.54
N GLN A 25 2.72 -6.19 -9.73
CA GLN A 25 2.64 -6.83 -11.03
C GLN A 25 1.24 -6.72 -11.64
N TYR A 26 0.21 -6.91 -10.84
CA TYR A 26 -1.17 -6.94 -11.33
C TYR A 26 -1.96 -5.65 -11.09
N SER A 27 -1.26 -4.57 -10.75
CA SER A 27 -1.86 -3.25 -10.55
C SER A 27 -1.22 -2.21 -11.48
N GLU A 28 -0.95 -2.58 -12.72
CA GLU A 28 -0.16 -1.75 -13.66
C GLU A 28 -0.86 -0.43 -14.02
N ASN A 29 -2.18 -0.37 -13.91
CA ASN A 29 -2.95 0.84 -14.19
C ASN A 29 -3.22 1.69 -12.94
N ALA A 30 -2.51 1.42 -11.86
CA ALA A 30 -2.71 2.08 -10.58
C ALA A 30 -1.37 2.52 -9.99
N THR A 31 -1.44 3.48 -9.07
CA THR A 31 -0.29 3.85 -8.24
C THR A 31 -0.41 3.09 -6.93
N VAL A 32 0.65 2.38 -6.55
CA VAL A 32 0.66 1.62 -5.30
C VAL A 32 1.29 2.45 -4.20
N TYR A 33 0.55 2.61 -3.12
CA TYR A 33 0.99 3.31 -1.91
C TYR A 33 1.04 2.32 -0.76
N VAL A 34 2.02 2.47 0.11
CA VAL A 34 2.01 1.85 1.43
C VAL A 34 1.88 2.94 2.47
N ALA A 35 0.80 2.89 3.24
CA ALA A 35 0.59 3.77 4.38
C ALA A 35 1.16 3.08 5.61
N ASP A 36 2.26 3.59 6.12
CA ASP A 36 2.96 3.00 7.25
C ASP A 36 2.55 3.64 8.57
N ASN A 37 2.03 2.86 9.48
CA ASN A 37 1.55 3.31 10.79
C ASN A 37 2.66 3.35 11.82
N ALA A 38 3.74 4.05 11.51
CA ALA A 38 4.89 4.22 12.41
C ALA A 38 5.52 2.89 12.82
N SER A 39 5.83 2.05 11.82
CA SER A 39 6.48 0.76 12.06
C SER A 39 7.82 0.92 12.77
N THR A 40 8.11 0.00 13.68
CA THR A 40 9.37 -0.05 14.40
C THR A 40 10.32 -1.13 13.86
N ASP A 41 9.84 -1.96 12.93
CA ASP A 41 10.67 -2.93 12.23
C ASP A 41 11.38 -2.29 11.03
N ASP A 42 11.92 -3.10 10.12
CA ASP A 42 12.61 -2.62 8.92
C ASP A 42 11.69 -2.42 7.71
N SER A 43 10.37 -2.29 7.92
CA SER A 43 9.39 -2.13 6.83
C SER A 43 9.77 -1.01 5.86
N ILE A 44 10.11 0.17 6.37
CA ILE A 44 10.44 1.32 5.51
C ILE A 44 11.72 1.04 4.72
N ALA A 45 12.73 0.44 5.36
CA ALA A 45 13.98 0.10 4.68
C ALA A 45 13.75 -0.92 3.56
N VAL A 46 12.92 -1.92 3.81
CA VAL A 46 12.54 -2.93 2.81
C VAL A 46 11.84 -2.27 1.63
N LEU A 47 10.88 -1.37 1.88
CA LEU A 47 10.16 -0.69 0.82
C LEU A 47 11.08 0.14 -0.06
N LYS A 48 11.99 0.90 0.53
CA LYS A 48 12.92 1.76 -0.22
C LYS A 48 13.93 0.95 -1.02
N ARG A 49 14.38 -0.17 -0.47
CA ARG A 49 15.40 -1.02 -1.10
C ARG A 49 14.82 -1.89 -2.21
N ASP A 50 13.72 -2.59 -1.91
CA ASP A 50 13.20 -3.67 -2.77
C ASP A 50 12.00 -3.27 -3.61
N PHE A 51 11.30 -2.19 -3.24
CA PHE A 51 10.08 -1.74 -3.92
C PHE A 51 10.12 -0.24 -4.22
N PRO A 52 11.08 0.22 -5.03
CA PRO A 52 11.29 1.66 -5.23
C PRO A 52 10.17 2.36 -5.98
N THR A 53 9.29 1.63 -6.67
CA THR A 53 8.15 2.22 -7.37
C THR A 53 6.95 2.47 -6.47
N VAL A 54 6.95 1.89 -5.27
CA VAL A 54 5.88 2.08 -4.29
C VAL A 54 6.05 3.43 -3.62
N LYS A 55 4.97 4.19 -3.52
CA LYS A 55 4.97 5.45 -2.77
C LYS A 55 4.68 5.18 -1.31
N ILE A 56 5.46 5.80 -0.43
CA ILE A 56 5.37 5.55 1.01
C ILE A 56 4.76 6.78 1.68
N ILE A 57 3.71 6.54 2.48
CA ILE A 57 3.14 7.55 3.36
C ILE A 57 3.44 7.11 4.78
N GLN A 58 4.18 7.92 5.53
CA GLN A 58 4.55 7.59 6.89
C GLN A 58 3.63 8.34 7.86
N ASN A 59 2.70 7.61 8.47
CA ASN A 59 1.85 8.15 9.51
C ASN A 59 2.68 8.39 10.78
N LYS A 60 2.27 9.37 11.58
CA LYS A 60 3.05 9.79 12.76
C LYS A 60 2.95 8.81 13.91
N SER A 61 1.93 7.97 13.94
CA SER A 61 1.76 6.97 14.97
C SER A 61 0.93 5.80 14.43
N ASN A 62 0.83 4.74 15.22
CA ASN A 62 -0.02 3.62 14.88
C ASN A 62 -1.47 3.98 15.20
N TYR A 63 -2.19 4.50 14.22
CA TYR A 63 -3.56 4.96 14.37
C TYR A 63 -4.59 3.84 14.31
N GLY A 64 -4.14 2.59 14.14
CA GLY A 64 -5.06 1.49 13.86
C GLY A 64 -5.52 1.50 12.41
N PHE A 65 -6.56 0.73 12.11
CA PHE A 65 -6.95 0.44 10.73
C PHE A 65 -7.64 1.65 10.06
N ALA A 66 -8.79 2.06 10.61
CA ALA A 66 -9.61 3.09 9.96
C ALA A 66 -8.93 4.46 9.97
N GLN A 67 -8.40 4.88 11.11
CA GLN A 67 -7.72 6.17 11.21
C GLN A 67 -6.42 6.18 10.40
N GLY A 68 -5.71 5.06 10.34
CA GLY A 68 -4.50 4.95 9.53
C GLY A 68 -4.76 5.23 8.06
N TYR A 69 -5.82 4.68 7.50
CA TYR A 69 -6.24 4.97 6.13
C TYR A 69 -6.69 6.43 5.98
N ASN A 70 -7.49 6.94 6.90
CA ASN A 70 -7.98 8.32 6.83
C ASN A 70 -6.83 9.33 6.83
N GLU A 71 -5.81 9.10 7.65
CA GLU A 71 -4.63 9.97 7.66
C GLU A 71 -3.86 9.89 6.34
N ALA A 72 -3.70 8.69 5.80
CA ALA A 72 -2.98 8.48 4.55
C ALA A 72 -3.71 9.09 3.36
N LEU A 73 -5.04 9.02 3.32
CA LEU A 73 -5.84 9.52 2.21
C LEU A 73 -5.66 11.02 1.98
N GLN A 74 -5.24 11.78 2.99
CA GLN A 74 -4.97 13.21 2.83
C GLN A 74 -3.83 13.50 1.86
N PHE A 75 -2.97 12.53 1.59
CA PHE A 75 -1.79 12.67 0.74
C PHE A 75 -1.96 12.06 -0.64
N ILE A 76 -3.18 11.62 -0.99
CA ILE A 76 -3.44 10.89 -2.22
C ILE A 76 -4.29 11.73 -3.15
N ASP A 77 -3.79 11.95 -4.37
CA ASP A 77 -4.42 12.81 -5.37
C ASP A 77 -5.32 12.07 -6.34
N GLU A 78 -5.18 10.76 -6.45
CA GLU A 78 -5.98 9.97 -7.38
C GLU A 78 -7.46 10.05 -7.02
N PRO A 79 -8.37 10.18 -8.01
CA PRO A 79 -9.81 10.31 -7.72
C PRO A 79 -10.47 9.03 -7.22
N TYR A 80 -9.83 7.89 -7.44
CA TYR A 80 -10.34 6.58 -7.01
C TYR A 80 -9.26 5.85 -6.26
N TYR A 81 -9.65 5.05 -5.26
CA TYR A 81 -8.69 4.27 -4.51
C TYR A 81 -9.29 2.94 -4.04
N ALA A 82 -8.43 1.95 -3.90
CA ALA A 82 -8.74 0.65 -3.33
C ALA A 82 -7.90 0.45 -2.07
N LEU A 83 -8.54 0.10 -0.97
CA LEU A 83 -7.88 -0.15 0.32
C LEU A 83 -7.73 -1.65 0.49
N ILE A 84 -6.51 -2.11 0.70
CA ILE A 84 -6.24 -3.52 0.92
C ILE A 84 -5.32 -3.73 2.12
N ASN A 85 -5.45 -4.88 2.75
CA ASN A 85 -4.55 -5.28 3.82
C ASN A 85 -3.25 -5.83 3.26
N SER A 86 -2.16 -5.73 4.03
CA SER A 86 -0.84 -6.19 3.58
C SER A 86 -0.74 -7.70 3.40
N ASP A 87 -1.70 -8.47 3.90
CA ASP A 87 -1.72 -9.93 3.81
C ASP A 87 -2.59 -10.46 2.66
N ILE A 88 -2.98 -9.59 1.71
CA ILE A 88 -3.79 -10.01 0.57
C ILE A 88 -2.90 -10.24 -0.64
N GLU A 89 -3.04 -11.42 -1.25
CA GLU A 89 -2.46 -11.72 -2.54
C GLU A 89 -3.48 -11.42 -3.65
N VAL A 90 -3.06 -10.70 -4.67
CA VAL A 90 -3.92 -10.34 -5.79
C VAL A 90 -3.57 -11.18 -7.01
N THR A 91 -4.55 -11.36 -7.90
CA THR A 91 -4.38 -12.09 -9.15
C THR A 91 -4.39 -11.14 -10.33
N GLU A 92 -4.04 -11.69 -11.51
CA GLU A 92 -4.04 -10.91 -12.74
C GLU A 92 -5.41 -10.28 -12.98
N ASN A 93 -5.41 -9.02 -13.41
CA ASN A 93 -6.63 -8.27 -13.76
C ASN A 93 -7.59 -8.03 -12.60
N TRP A 94 -7.12 -8.07 -11.36
CA TRP A 94 -7.99 -7.90 -10.20
C TRP A 94 -8.68 -6.52 -10.15
N LEU A 95 -8.08 -5.51 -10.77
CA LEU A 95 -8.65 -4.15 -10.83
C LEU A 95 -9.61 -3.96 -12.02
N ASN A 96 -9.67 -4.88 -12.96
CA ASN A 96 -10.47 -4.70 -14.17
C ASN A 96 -11.96 -4.44 -13.91
N PRO A 97 -12.61 -5.11 -12.95
CA PRO A 97 -14.00 -4.80 -12.64
C PRO A 97 -14.23 -3.39 -12.09
N ILE A 98 -13.17 -2.75 -11.60
CA ILE A 98 -13.24 -1.39 -11.04
C ILE A 98 -13.02 -0.36 -12.15
N ILE A 99 -12.13 -0.66 -13.06
CA ILE A 99 -11.76 0.19 -14.19
C ILE A 99 -12.78 0.09 -15.29
#